data_e7667f5a120830df917b7f7541ce90ee
#
_entry.id   e7667f5a120830df917b7f7541ce90ee
#
_cell.length_a   1.000
_cell.length_b   1.000
_cell.length_c   1.000
_cell.angle_alpha   90.00
_cell.angle_beta   90.00
_cell.angle_gamma   90.00
#
_symmetry.space_group_name_H-M   'P 1'
#
loop_
_entity.id
_entity.type
_entity.pdbx_description
1 polymer ?
#
loop_
_entity_poly.entity_id
_entity_poly.type
_entity_poly.pdbx_seq_one_letter_code
_entity_poly.pdbx_strand_id
1 'polypeptide(L)'
;EKVKEHYLSTLQPAKAKTILGCIELLESRYYEVARPPELQKQLDREWIADMKDYPEDLIHQACVNWRNSSQSFAPRSAGVLMESVKPEYVRRKSLYLKAKSVLELI
;
A
#
# COMPACT_ATOMS: atom_id res chain seq x y z
N GLU A 1 -12.00 16.19 17.95
CA GLU A 1 -10.56 15.91 18.09
C GLU A 1 -10.27 14.42 18.04
N LYS A 2 -10.87 13.65 18.91
CA LYS A 2 -10.70 12.19 18.94
C LYS A 2 -11.16 11.52 17.65
N VAL A 3 -12.21 12.02 17.02
CA VAL A 3 -12.73 11.49 15.76
C VAL A 3 -11.71 11.70 14.64
N LYS A 4 -11.12 12.90 14.56
CA LYS A 4 -10.08 13.21 13.57
C LYS A 4 -8.85 12.32 13.78
N GLU A 5 -8.42 12.14 15.02
CA GLU A 5 -7.28 11.29 15.37
C GLU A 5 -7.53 9.83 14.98
N HIS A 6 -8.76 9.35 15.20
CA HIS A 6 -9.14 8.01 14.80
C HIS A 6 -8.97 7.81 13.29
N TYR A 7 -9.55 8.71 12.47
CA TYR A 7 -9.44 8.60 11.03
C TYR A 7 -8.02 8.80 10.52
N LEU A 8 -7.25 9.67 11.18
CA LEU A 8 -5.83 9.85 10.84
C LEU A 8 -5.05 8.57 11.09
N SER A 9 -5.34 7.86 12.19
CA SER A 9 -4.65 6.59 12.50
C SER A 9 -4.89 5.53 11.43
N THR A 10 -6.05 5.55 10.73
CA THR A 10 -6.34 4.62 9.65
C THR A 10 -5.60 4.96 8.35
N LEU A 11 -4.93 6.09 8.31
CA LEU A 11 -4.17 6.57 7.15
C LEU A 11 -2.67 6.66 7.43
N GLN A 12 -2.18 6.09 8.55
CA GLN A 12 -0.76 6.15 8.88
C GLN A 12 0.08 5.51 7.77
N PRO A 13 1.07 6.24 7.25
CA PRO A 13 1.92 5.72 6.19
C PRO A 13 2.68 4.46 6.61
N ALA A 14 2.88 3.56 5.66
CA ALA A 14 3.62 2.33 5.91
C ALA A 14 5.12 2.61 5.99
N LYS A 15 5.82 1.79 6.76
CA LYS A 15 7.28 1.85 6.87
C LYS A 15 7.91 1.16 5.65
N ALA A 16 9.06 1.68 5.22
CA ALA A 16 9.80 1.11 4.09
C ALA A 16 10.06 -0.39 4.27
N LYS A 17 10.44 -0.79 5.47
CA LYS A 17 10.69 -2.21 5.79
C LYS A 17 9.44 -3.07 5.56
N THR A 18 8.27 -2.59 5.94
CA THR A 18 7.02 -3.31 5.76
C THR A 18 6.70 -3.44 4.28
N ILE A 19 6.86 -2.36 3.52
CA ILE A 19 6.62 -2.34 2.07
C ILE A 19 7.48 -3.40 1.38
N LEU A 20 8.79 -3.35 1.60
CA LEU A 20 9.71 -4.28 0.96
C LEU A 20 9.47 -5.73 1.38
N GLY A 21 9.16 -5.95 2.67
CA GLY A 21 8.85 -7.28 3.16
C GLY A 21 7.62 -7.88 2.50
N CYS A 22 6.57 -7.09 2.34
CA CYS A 22 5.34 -7.54 1.69
C CYS A 22 5.57 -7.86 0.21
N ILE A 23 6.31 -7.00 -0.49
CA ILE A 23 6.60 -7.19 -1.92
C ILE A 23 7.48 -8.42 -2.13
N GLU A 24 8.54 -8.58 -1.35
CA GLU A 24 9.41 -9.75 -1.45
C GLU A 24 8.66 -11.05 -1.22
N LEU A 25 7.82 -11.10 -0.19
CA LEU A 25 7.04 -12.29 0.11
C LEU A 25 6.08 -12.60 -1.03
N LEU A 26 5.44 -11.58 -1.61
CA LEU A 26 4.54 -11.77 -2.73
C LEU A 26 5.29 -12.26 -3.97
N GLU A 27 6.40 -11.60 -4.32
CA GLU A 27 7.20 -11.96 -5.49
C GLU A 27 7.78 -13.37 -5.40
N SER A 28 8.11 -13.84 -4.18
CA SER A 28 8.66 -15.18 -3.97
C SER A 28 7.72 -16.32 -4.39
N ARG A 29 6.44 -16.01 -4.60
CA ARG A 29 5.44 -17.01 -5.03
C ARG A 29 5.42 -17.21 -6.54
N TYR A 30 6.16 -16.38 -7.29
CA TYR A 30 6.19 -16.41 -8.74
C TYR A 30 7.61 -16.70 -9.23
N TYR A 31 7.70 -17.36 -10.39
CA TYR A 31 9.00 -17.57 -10.99
C TYR A 31 9.53 -16.24 -11.53
N GLU A 32 10.72 -15.87 -11.08
CA GLU A 32 11.37 -14.65 -11.52
C GLU A 32 12.83 -14.92 -11.87
N VAL A 33 13.31 -14.20 -12.89
CA VAL A 33 14.72 -14.22 -13.26
C VAL A 33 15.49 -13.37 -12.24
N ALA A 34 16.65 -13.85 -11.83
CA ALA A 34 17.50 -13.10 -10.91
C ALA A 34 17.86 -11.74 -11.51
N ARG A 35 17.78 -10.70 -10.69
CA ARG A 35 18.07 -9.32 -11.09
C ARG A 35 19.45 -8.90 -10.63
N PRO A 36 20.17 -8.08 -11.43
CA PRO A 36 21.41 -7.46 -10.94
C PRO A 36 21.14 -6.62 -9.69
N PRO A 37 22.08 -6.55 -8.72
CA PRO A 37 21.87 -5.78 -7.50
C PRO A 37 21.49 -4.30 -7.73
N GLU A 38 22.06 -3.68 -8.75
CA GLU A 38 21.74 -2.29 -9.09
C GLU A 38 20.28 -2.12 -9.49
N LEU A 39 19.75 -3.03 -10.31
CA LEU A 39 18.37 -3.01 -10.72
C LEU A 39 17.45 -3.29 -9.54
N GLN A 40 17.81 -4.23 -8.68
CA GLN A 40 16.99 -4.55 -7.50
C GLN A 40 16.87 -3.33 -6.56
N LYS A 41 17.97 -2.61 -6.35
CA LYS A 41 17.95 -1.39 -5.53
C LYS A 41 17.04 -0.33 -6.13
N GLN A 42 17.07 -0.17 -7.45
CA GLN A 42 16.21 0.80 -8.14
C GLN A 42 14.73 0.43 -7.98
N LEU A 43 14.40 -0.83 -8.17
CA LEU A 43 13.03 -1.32 -8.01
C LEU A 43 12.54 -1.15 -6.56
N ASP A 44 13.39 -1.45 -5.58
CA ASP A 44 13.06 -1.27 -4.17
C ASP A 44 12.72 0.18 -3.85
N ARG A 45 13.51 1.12 -4.38
CA ARG A 45 13.27 2.56 -4.19
C ARG A 45 11.93 2.97 -4.80
N GLU A 46 11.62 2.47 -5.98
CA GLU A 46 10.36 2.78 -6.65
C GLU A 46 9.17 2.22 -5.88
N TRP A 47 9.25 0.98 -5.38
CA TRP A 47 8.19 0.41 -4.55
C TRP A 47 7.95 1.25 -3.29
N ILE A 48 9.02 1.65 -2.61
CA ILE A 48 8.90 2.48 -1.41
C ILE A 48 8.25 3.82 -1.76
N ALA A 49 8.74 4.48 -2.82
CA ALA A 49 8.22 5.79 -3.23
C ALA A 49 6.74 5.73 -3.57
N ASP A 50 6.31 4.68 -4.28
CA ASP A 50 4.94 4.56 -4.77
C ASP A 50 3.96 4.06 -3.69
N MET A 51 4.45 3.35 -2.67
CA MET A 51 3.62 2.70 -1.66
C MET A 51 3.62 3.39 -0.30
N LYS A 52 4.54 4.31 -0.06
CA LYS A 52 4.78 4.88 1.28
C LYS A 52 3.57 5.59 1.90
N ASP A 53 2.68 6.12 1.08
CA ASP A 53 1.51 6.85 1.58
C ASP A 53 0.32 5.96 1.92
N TYR A 54 0.39 4.68 1.58
CA TYR A 54 -0.68 3.73 1.90
C TYR A 54 -0.52 3.17 3.32
N PRO A 55 -1.64 2.96 4.05
CA PRO A 55 -1.60 2.27 5.34
C PRO A 55 -1.12 0.82 5.20
N GLU A 56 -0.40 0.34 6.20
CA GLU A 56 0.15 -1.01 6.20
C GLU A 56 -0.91 -2.11 6.00
N ASP A 57 -2.06 -1.98 6.67
CA ASP A 57 -3.11 -2.98 6.57
C ASP A 57 -3.67 -3.08 5.14
N LEU A 58 -3.74 -1.97 4.42
CA LEU A 58 -4.19 -1.98 3.03
C LEU A 58 -3.14 -2.61 2.12
N ILE A 59 -1.86 -2.40 2.39
CA ILE A 59 -0.79 -3.03 1.63
C ILE A 59 -0.84 -4.56 1.83
N HIS A 60 -1.00 -5.01 3.08
CA HIS A 60 -1.15 -6.44 3.38
C HIS A 60 -2.38 -7.02 2.67
N GLN A 61 -3.51 -6.32 2.74
CA GLN A 61 -4.74 -6.79 2.10
C GLN A 61 -4.59 -6.86 0.57
N ALA A 62 -3.93 -5.88 -0.03
CA ALA A 62 -3.68 -5.89 -1.47
C ALA A 62 -2.85 -7.09 -1.88
N CYS A 63 -1.81 -7.41 -1.11
CA CYS A 63 -0.96 -8.58 -1.37
C CYS A 63 -1.75 -9.89 -1.24
N VAL A 64 -2.61 -10.00 -0.23
CA VAL A 64 -3.49 -11.15 -0.07
C VAL A 64 -4.44 -11.29 -1.25
N ASN A 65 -5.04 -10.19 -1.67
CA ASN A 65 -5.96 -10.17 -2.81
C ASN A 65 -5.27 -10.60 -4.10
N TRP A 66 -4.06 -10.11 -4.33
CA TRP A 66 -3.28 -10.50 -5.51
C TRP A 66 -2.95 -11.98 -5.50
N ARG A 67 -2.45 -12.47 -4.37
CA ARG A 67 -2.09 -13.88 -4.18
C ARG A 67 -3.26 -14.81 -4.46
N ASN A 68 -4.47 -14.40 -4.10
CA ASN A 68 -5.70 -15.19 -4.26
C ASN A 68 -6.42 -14.89 -5.59
N SER A 69 -5.86 -14.05 -6.44
CA SER A 69 -6.41 -13.75 -7.76
C SER A 69 -5.98 -14.79 -8.79
N SER A 70 -6.50 -14.67 -10.00
CA SER A 70 -6.14 -15.54 -11.10
C SER A 70 -4.83 -15.15 -11.81
N GLN A 71 -4.12 -14.15 -11.28
CA GLN A 71 -2.87 -13.69 -11.89
C GLN A 71 -1.77 -14.72 -11.73
N SER A 72 -1.04 -14.97 -12.82
CA SER A 72 0.06 -15.94 -12.87
C SER A 72 1.44 -15.28 -12.78
N PHE A 73 1.49 -13.99 -12.51
CA PHE A 73 2.73 -13.22 -12.41
C PHE A 73 2.64 -12.23 -11.25
N ALA A 74 3.79 -11.78 -10.77
CA ALA A 74 3.85 -10.77 -9.71
C ALA A 74 3.34 -9.41 -10.21
N PRO A 75 2.78 -8.58 -9.32
CA PRO A 75 2.32 -7.25 -9.74
C PRO A 75 3.49 -6.41 -10.23
N ARG A 76 3.26 -5.70 -11.33
CA ARG A 76 4.31 -4.91 -11.99
C ARG A 76 4.42 -3.48 -11.48
N SER A 77 3.39 -3.00 -10.78
CA SER A 77 3.39 -1.64 -10.25
C SER A 77 2.50 -1.55 -9.02
N ALA A 78 2.72 -0.50 -8.23
CA ALA A 78 1.89 -0.22 -7.07
C ALA A 78 0.44 0.05 -7.47
N GLY A 79 0.22 0.76 -8.57
CA GLY A 79 -1.13 1.06 -9.06
C GLY A 79 -1.94 -0.21 -9.32
N VAL A 80 -1.32 -1.18 -9.99
CA VAL A 80 -1.97 -2.46 -10.30
C VAL A 80 -2.24 -3.25 -9.01
N LEU A 81 -1.24 -3.33 -8.13
CA LEU A 81 -1.37 -4.06 -6.86
C LEU A 81 -2.46 -3.48 -5.98
N MET A 82 -2.48 -2.16 -5.83
CA MET A 82 -3.37 -1.47 -4.89
C MET A 82 -4.79 -1.24 -5.42
N GLU A 83 -5.07 -1.60 -6.67
CA GLU A 83 -6.38 -1.38 -7.27
C GLU A 83 -7.52 -2.01 -6.46
N SER A 84 -7.30 -3.21 -5.92
CA SER A 84 -8.32 -3.93 -5.16
C SER A 84 -8.69 -3.25 -3.83
N VAL A 85 -7.81 -2.45 -3.26
CA VAL A 85 -8.04 -1.75 -1.98
C VAL A 85 -8.26 -0.25 -2.16
N LYS A 86 -8.22 0.25 -3.39
CA LYS A 86 -8.42 1.67 -3.69
C LYS A 86 -9.75 2.22 -3.15
N PRO A 87 -10.89 1.53 -3.27
CA PRO A 87 -12.14 2.05 -2.70
C PRO A 87 -12.06 2.27 -1.20
N GLU A 88 -11.44 1.37 -0.45
CA GLU A 88 -11.26 1.51 0.99
C GLU A 88 -10.32 2.68 1.34
N TYR A 89 -9.24 2.83 0.59
CA TYR A 89 -8.32 3.94 0.79
C TYR A 89 -9.01 5.28 0.56
N VAL A 90 -9.78 5.40 -0.53
CA VAL A 90 -10.54 6.61 -0.84
C VAL A 90 -11.57 6.89 0.25
N ARG A 91 -12.25 5.85 0.74
CA ARG A 91 -13.22 5.99 1.83
C ARG A 91 -12.56 6.55 3.09
N ARG A 92 -11.39 6.03 3.48
CA ARG A 92 -10.65 6.50 4.66
C ARG A 92 -10.23 7.95 4.53
N LYS A 93 -9.73 8.35 3.36
CA LYS A 93 -9.34 9.73 3.10
C LYS A 93 -10.55 10.67 3.16
N SER A 94 -11.67 10.27 2.59
CA SER A 94 -12.90 11.04 2.60
C SER A 94 -13.40 11.26 4.03
N LEU A 95 -13.41 10.21 4.86
CA LEU A 95 -13.82 10.31 6.26
C LEU A 95 -12.90 11.22 7.06
N TYR A 96 -11.59 11.11 6.85
CA TYR A 96 -10.63 11.98 7.50
C TYR A 96 -10.85 13.44 7.13
N LEU A 97 -11.04 13.73 5.85
CA LEU A 97 -11.28 15.10 5.37
C LEU A 97 -12.59 15.67 5.90
N LYS A 98 -13.65 14.86 6.00
CA LYS A 98 -14.92 15.28 6.60
C LYS A 98 -14.76 15.61 8.08
N ALA A 99 -14.06 14.76 8.83
CA ALA A 99 -13.81 14.98 10.25
C ALA A 99 -13.00 16.26 10.46
N LYS A 100 -11.99 16.48 9.62
CA LYS A 100 -11.16 17.69 9.65
C LYS A 100 -11.99 18.93 9.38
N SER A 101 -12.83 18.91 8.36
CA SER A 101 -13.70 20.03 7.99
C SER A 101 -14.68 20.38 9.10
N VAL A 102 -15.29 19.39 9.74
CA VAL A 102 -16.23 19.61 10.86
C VAL A 102 -15.50 20.31 12.01
N LEU A 103 -14.29 19.86 12.35
CA LEU A 103 -13.51 20.47 13.44
C LEU A 103 -13.09 21.90 13.11
N GLU A 104 -12.81 22.22 11.85
CA GLU A 104 -12.47 23.56 11.43
C GLU A 104 -13.65 24.54 11.47
N LEU A 105 -14.89 24.02 11.42
CA LEU A 105 -16.10 24.84 11.51
C LEU A 105 -16.48 25.20 12.95
N ILE A 106 -15.91 24.49 13.92
CA ILE A 106 -16.15 24.74 15.34
C ILE A 106 -15.16 25.78 15.87
#